data_63b19a2ce5c1eb1021e4cdfb9f687a6e
#
_entry.id   63b19a2ce5c1eb1021e4cdfb9f687a6e
#
_cell.length_a   1.000
_cell.length_b   1.000
_cell.length_c   1.000
_cell.angle_alpha   90.00
_cell.angle_beta   90.00
_cell.angle_gamma   90.00
#
_symmetry.space_group_name_H-M   'P 1'
#
loop_
_entity.id
_entity.type
_entity.pdbx_description
1 polymer ?
#
loop_
_entity_poly.entity_id
_entity_poly.type
_entity_poly.pdbx_seq_one_letter_code
_entity_poly.pdbx_strand_id
1 'polypeptide(L)'
;MTDSNPDKQSSHKDICHELEAHFKIIQSCSIETDGGERILLAARPESRYPYFYPRDSACASGLLAYLSTSDLSFADDAYKLLKSIAYFVLKVLRDDGYIGQRYALSREEKSVYKQEDNNAHGLIILSNYLLTAEARGENIQDIDKFLLSINSASQFAIKNYYRP
;
A
#
# COMPACT_ATOMS: atom_id res chain seq x y z
N MET A 1 26.31 -32.75 -9.25
CA MET A 1 25.44 -32.88 -10.45
C MET A 1 24.22 -32.01 -10.19
N THR A 2 24.20 -30.83 -10.75
CA THR A 2 23.06 -29.90 -10.60
C THR A 2 22.07 -30.21 -11.73
N ASP A 3 20.93 -30.79 -11.36
CA ASP A 3 19.81 -31.04 -12.27
C ASP A 3 19.23 -29.70 -12.77
N SER A 4 19.75 -29.21 -13.87
CA SER A 4 19.18 -28.08 -14.60
C SER A 4 18.04 -28.59 -15.48
N ASN A 5 16.84 -28.73 -14.89
CA ASN A 5 15.64 -29.04 -15.64
C ASN A 5 15.21 -27.81 -16.46
N PRO A 6 15.28 -27.85 -17.83
CA PRO A 6 14.97 -26.71 -18.69
C PRO A 6 13.51 -26.20 -18.53
N ASP A 7 12.57 -27.09 -18.20
CA ASP A 7 11.14 -26.73 -18.01
C ASP A 7 10.92 -25.84 -16.77
N LYS A 8 11.72 -26.00 -15.71
CA LYS A 8 11.65 -25.12 -14.52
C LYS A 8 12.17 -23.71 -14.83
N GLN A 9 13.13 -23.58 -15.71
CA GLN A 9 13.74 -22.29 -16.06
C GLN A 9 12.85 -21.45 -16.98
N SER A 10 12.06 -22.09 -17.87
CA SER A 10 11.03 -21.43 -18.68
C SER A 10 9.91 -20.88 -17.78
N SER A 11 9.34 -21.72 -16.92
CA SER A 11 8.26 -21.33 -15.99
C SER A 11 8.64 -20.15 -15.07
N HIS A 12 9.88 -20.08 -14.60
CA HIS A 12 10.32 -18.97 -13.75
C HIS A 12 10.42 -17.63 -14.50
N LYS A 13 10.91 -17.65 -15.76
CA LYS A 13 10.97 -16.45 -16.61
C LYS A 13 9.59 -15.91 -16.94
N ASP A 14 8.63 -16.80 -17.19
CA ASP A 14 7.25 -16.42 -17.49
C ASP A 14 6.60 -15.74 -16.26
N ILE A 15 6.80 -16.26 -15.05
CA ILE A 15 6.31 -15.65 -13.81
C ILE A 15 6.93 -14.26 -13.59
N CYS A 16 8.24 -14.11 -13.78
CA CYS A 16 8.89 -12.81 -13.62
C CYS A 16 8.34 -11.77 -14.61
N HIS A 17 8.10 -12.17 -15.85
CA HIS A 17 7.51 -11.30 -16.87
C HIS A 17 6.08 -10.87 -16.52
N GLU A 18 5.27 -11.79 -16.02
CA GLU A 18 3.91 -11.53 -15.53
C GLU A 18 3.93 -10.54 -14.35
N LEU A 19 4.80 -10.76 -13.38
CA LEU A 19 4.95 -9.85 -12.22
C LEU A 19 5.37 -8.44 -12.63
N GLU A 20 6.29 -8.32 -13.60
CA GLU A 20 6.69 -7.03 -14.18
C GLU A 20 5.52 -6.34 -14.88
N ALA A 21 4.72 -7.07 -15.64
CA ALA A 21 3.54 -6.54 -16.32
C ALA A 21 2.51 -6.02 -15.31
N HIS A 22 2.24 -6.76 -14.24
CA HIS A 22 1.35 -6.33 -13.17
C HIS A 22 1.89 -5.10 -12.44
N PHE A 23 3.19 -5.04 -12.17
CA PHE A 23 3.80 -3.86 -11.54
C PHE A 23 3.70 -2.62 -12.42
N LYS A 24 3.89 -2.74 -13.73
CA LYS A 24 3.69 -1.62 -14.69
C LYS A 24 2.24 -1.12 -14.68
N ILE A 25 1.26 -1.99 -14.51
CA ILE A 25 -0.15 -1.59 -14.35
C ILE A 25 -0.31 -0.76 -13.06
N ILE A 26 0.22 -1.23 -11.94
CA ILE A 26 0.19 -0.50 -10.66
C ILE A 26 0.87 0.87 -10.83
N GLN A 27 2.04 0.94 -11.44
CA GLN A 27 2.73 2.20 -11.70
C GLN A 27 1.90 3.15 -12.57
N SER A 28 1.19 2.65 -13.58
CA SER A 28 0.32 3.46 -14.45
C SER A 28 -0.89 4.05 -13.73
N CYS A 29 -1.30 3.46 -12.60
CA CYS A 29 -2.34 3.98 -11.72
C CYS A 29 -1.80 4.85 -10.59
N SER A 30 -0.49 5.09 -10.51
CA SER A 30 0.11 5.91 -9.47
C SER A 30 0.33 7.34 -9.91
N ILE A 31 0.14 8.29 -9.00
CA ILE A 31 0.30 9.72 -9.22
C ILE A 31 0.97 10.38 -8.00
N GLU A 32 1.69 11.46 -8.23
CA GLU A 32 2.24 12.29 -7.17
C GLU A 32 1.17 13.23 -6.61
N THR A 33 1.09 13.34 -5.28
CA THR A 33 0.19 14.25 -4.58
C THR A 33 0.77 15.65 -4.50
N ASP A 34 -0.05 16.63 -4.13
CA ASP A 34 0.38 18.00 -3.84
C ASP A 34 1.44 18.07 -2.73
N GLY A 35 1.51 17.05 -1.89
CA GLY A 35 2.47 16.92 -0.80
C GLY A 35 3.73 16.11 -1.12
N GLY A 36 3.91 15.70 -2.38
CA GLY A 36 5.09 14.97 -2.87
C GLY A 36 5.08 13.46 -2.58
N GLU A 37 4.00 12.91 -2.01
CA GLU A 37 3.85 11.46 -1.93
C GLU A 37 3.36 10.89 -3.25
N ARG A 38 3.83 9.72 -3.63
CA ARG A 38 3.28 8.97 -4.73
C ARG A 38 2.23 7.99 -4.20
N ILE A 39 1.00 8.09 -4.67
CA ILE A 39 -0.13 7.26 -4.24
C ILE A 39 -0.68 6.44 -5.39
N LEU A 40 -1.46 5.41 -5.03
CA LEU A 40 -2.18 4.58 -5.99
C LEU A 40 -3.64 5.03 -6.06
N LEU A 41 -4.10 5.35 -7.26
CA LEU A 41 -5.51 5.57 -7.54
C LEU A 41 -6.20 4.23 -7.84
N ALA A 42 -7.54 4.17 -7.68
CA ALA A 42 -8.33 2.98 -8.03
C ALA A 42 -8.31 2.67 -9.55
N ALA A 43 -7.91 3.63 -10.38
CA ALA A 43 -7.75 3.49 -11.81
C ALA A 43 -6.71 4.51 -12.33
N ARG A 44 -6.43 4.51 -13.62
CA ARG A 44 -5.50 5.49 -14.22
C ARG A 44 -5.93 6.92 -13.92
N PRO A 45 -5.00 7.89 -13.80
CA PRO A 45 -5.28 9.28 -13.43
C PRO A 45 -6.36 9.97 -14.27
N GLU A 46 -6.47 9.62 -15.55
CA GLU A 46 -7.45 10.20 -16.48
C GLU A 46 -8.86 9.61 -16.32
N SER A 47 -9.04 8.66 -15.43
CA SER A 47 -10.31 7.97 -15.21
C SER A 47 -11.31 8.79 -14.41
N ARG A 48 -12.52 8.24 -14.25
CA ARG A 48 -13.58 8.82 -13.40
C ARG A 48 -13.32 8.65 -11.89
N TYR A 49 -12.21 8.00 -11.48
CA TYR A 49 -11.87 7.69 -10.10
C TYR A 49 -10.52 8.32 -9.68
N PRO A 50 -10.42 9.67 -9.70
CA PRO A 50 -9.16 10.38 -9.42
C PRO A 50 -8.89 10.51 -7.92
N TYR A 51 -9.19 9.48 -7.13
CA TYR A 51 -9.07 9.47 -5.69
C TYR A 51 -8.23 8.30 -5.22
N PHE A 52 -7.54 8.51 -4.10
CA PHE A 52 -6.98 7.44 -3.30
C PHE A 52 -8.09 6.73 -2.53
N TYR A 53 -8.18 5.40 -2.70
CA TYR A 53 -9.08 4.54 -1.93
C TYR A 53 -8.22 3.58 -1.07
N PRO A 54 -8.36 3.61 0.27
CA PRO A 54 -7.62 2.70 1.15
C PRO A 54 -7.80 1.23 0.79
N ARG A 55 -9.01 0.81 0.40
CA ARG A 55 -9.33 -0.56 0.01
C ARG A 55 -8.48 -1.05 -1.17
N ASP A 56 -8.48 -0.29 -2.25
CA ASP A 56 -7.75 -0.66 -3.48
C ASP A 56 -6.24 -0.67 -3.23
N SER A 57 -5.76 0.33 -2.47
CA SER A 57 -4.36 0.42 -2.09
C SER A 57 -3.93 -0.69 -1.13
N ALA A 58 -4.81 -1.17 -0.24
CA ALA A 58 -4.52 -2.30 0.64
C ALA A 58 -4.33 -3.60 -0.16
N CYS A 59 -5.18 -3.85 -1.17
CA CYS A 59 -5.00 -4.99 -2.06
C CYS A 59 -3.66 -4.93 -2.81
N ALA A 60 -3.30 -3.77 -3.34
CA ALA A 60 -2.02 -3.59 -4.03
C ALA A 60 -0.81 -3.66 -3.09
N SER A 61 -0.95 -3.22 -1.83
CA SER A 61 0.16 -3.18 -0.87
C SER A 61 0.75 -4.55 -0.56
N GLY A 62 -0.05 -5.61 -0.58
CA GLY A 62 0.42 -6.99 -0.42
C GLY A 62 1.33 -7.43 -1.58
N LEU A 63 0.96 -7.12 -2.83
CA LEU A 63 1.81 -7.39 -3.98
C LEU A 63 3.08 -6.52 -3.95
N LEU A 64 2.95 -5.23 -3.62
CA LEU A 64 4.12 -4.35 -3.49
C LEU A 64 5.09 -4.84 -2.42
N ALA A 65 4.61 -5.33 -1.28
CA ALA A 65 5.43 -5.91 -0.22
C ALA A 65 6.20 -7.15 -0.71
N TYR A 66 5.51 -8.06 -1.41
CA TYR A 66 6.13 -9.25 -2.01
C TYR A 66 7.22 -8.86 -3.02
N LEU A 67 6.91 -7.98 -3.97
CA LEU A 67 7.85 -7.51 -4.98
C LEU A 67 9.06 -6.81 -4.36
N SER A 68 8.85 -6.03 -3.30
CA SER A 68 9.90 -5.27 -2.62
C SER A 68 10.97 -6.16 -1.95
N THR A 69 10.64 -7.40 -1.62
CA THR A 69 11.56 -8.36 -0.98
C THR A 69 12.08 -9.42 -1.96
N SER A 70 11.78 -9.28 -3.25
CA SER A 70 12.23 -10.19 -4.31
C SER A 70 13.57 -9.73 -4.92
N ASP A 71 14.21 -10.62 -5.67
CA ASP A 71 15.42 -10.33 -6.46
C ASP A 71 15.13 -9.68 -7.83
N LEU A 72 13.91 -9.15 -8.01
CA LEU A 72 13.49 -8.53 -9.27
C LEU A 72 14.09 -7.13 -9.43
N SER A 73 14.42 -6.73 -10.65
CA SER A 73 15.06 -5.44 -10.95
C SER A 73 14.24 -4.20 -10.54
N PHE A 74 12.95 -4.36 -10.32
CA PHE A 74 12.02 -3.30 -9.90
C PHE A 74 11.61 -3.37 -8.42
N ALA A 75 12.29 -4.21 -7.61
CA ALA A 75 11.98 -4.38 -6.18
C ALA A 75 12.11 -3.06 -5.40
N ASP A 76 13.12 -2.24 -5.68
CA ASP A 76 13.30 -0.94 -5.05
C ASP A 76 12.20 0.06 -5.40
N ASP A 77 11.71 0.03 -6.63
CA ASP A 77 10.63 0.92 -7.06
C ASP A 77 9.29 0.49 -6.44
N ALA A 78 9.06 -0.82 -6.28
CA ALA A 78 7.92 -1.35 -5.55
C ALA A 78 7.96 -0.91 -4.07
N TYR A 79 9.13 -0.99 -3.44
CA TYR A 79 9.32 -0.53 -2.06
C TYR A 79 9.08 0.97 -1.89
N LYS A 80 9.64 1.80 -2.79
CA LYS A 80 9.42 3.26 -2.76
C LYS A 80 7.93 3.60 -2.87
N LEU A 81 7.20 2.91 -3.73
CA LEU A 81 5.76 3.13 -3.88
C LEU A 81 4.99 2.69 -2.63
N LEU A 82 5.28 1.51 -2.07
CA LEU A 82 4.68 1.02 -0.82
C LEU A 82 4.93 2.00 0.34
N LYS A 83 6.18 2.43 0.50
CA LYS A 83 6.59 3.43 1.51
C LYS A 83 5.77 4.72 1.35
N SER A 84 5.68 5.23 0.13
CA SER A 84 4.98 6.48 -0.16
C SER A 84 3.48 6.39 0.14
N ILE A 85 2.84 5.27 -0.19
CA ILE A 85 1.43 5.00 0.14
C ILE A 85 1.24 4.95 1.67
N ALA A 86 2.14 4.28 2.39
CA ALA A 86 2.05 4.19 3.85
C ALA A 86 2.18 5.56 4.52
N TYR A 87 3.11 6.41 4.06
CA TYR A 87 3.24 7.79 4.56
C TYR A 87 2.04 8.66 4.22
N PHE A 88 1.40 8.45 3.06
CA PHE A 88 0.14 9.12 2.75
C PHE A 88 -0.96 8.71 3.74
N VAL A 89 -1.09 7.41 4.03
CA VAL A 89 -2.07 6.90 5.03
C VAL A 89 -1.84 7.52 6.40
N LEU A 90 -0.58 7.63 6.86
CA LEU A 90 -0.25 8.33 8.10
C LEU A 90 -0.75 9.78 8.15
N LYS A 91 -0.72 10.47 7.01
CA LYS A 91 -1.09 11.89 6.92
C LYS A 91 -2.59 12.12 6.80
N VAL A 92 -3.35 11.12 6.34
CA VAL A 92 -4.82 11.21 6.23
C VAL A 92 -5.55 10.52 7.37
N LEU A 93 -4.84 9.75 8.20
CA LEU A 93 -5.39 9.19 9.42
C LEU A 93 -5.74 10.32 10.39
N ARG A 94 -6.98 10.35 10.86
CA ARG A 94 -7.45 11.33 11.82
C ARG A 94 -6.94 11.04 13.24
N ASP A 95 -6.91 12.06 14.10
CA ASP A 95 -6.46 11.92 15.49
C ASP A 95 -7.29 10.91 16.28
N ASP A 96 -8.59 10.75 15.93
CA ASP A 96 -9.47 9.75 16.52
C ASP A 96 -9.25 8.32 16.00
N GLY A 97 -8.34 8.14 15.05
CA GLY A 97 -8.01 6.85 14.43
C GLY A 97 -8.88 6.48 13.22
N TYR A 98 -9.77 7.35 12.77
CA TYR A 98 -10.63 7.08 11.61
C TYR A 98 -9.88 7.28 10.29
N ILE A 99 -10.15 6.38 9.34
CA ILE A 99 -9.70 6.49 7.95
C ILE A 99 -10.92 6.56 7.05
N GLY A 100 -11.02 7.64 6.26
CA GLY A 100 -12.14 7.88 5.33
C GLY A 100 -12.16 6.93 4.14
N GLN A 101 -13.27 6.97 3.41
CA GLN A 101 -13.49 6.12 2.24
C GLN A 101 -12.52 6.44 1.10
N ARG A 102 -12.27 7.73 0.85
CA ARG A 102 -11.43 8.22 -0.24
C ARG A 102 -10.89 9.61 0.03
N TYR A 103 -9.76 9.91 -0.60
CA TYR A 103 -9.07 11.17 -0.46
C TYR A 103 -8.67 11.76 -1.81
N ALA A 104 -8.77 13.09 -1.93
CA ALA A 104 -8.20 13.83 -3.06
C ALA A 104 -6.67 13.86 -2.97
N LEU A 105 -6.00 14.30 -4.03
CA LEU A 105 -4.53 14.48 -4.06
C LEU A 105 -4.05 15.51 -3.03
N SER A 106 -4.91 16.46 -2.66
CA SER A 106 -4.71 17.43 -1.56
C SER A 106 -4.85 16.82 -0.16
N ARG A 107 -5.11 15.53 -0.04
CA ARG A 107 -5.43 14.79 1.20
C ARG A 107 -6.80 15.13 1.81
N GLU A 108 -7.60 15.96 1.14
CA GLU A 108 -8.96 16.25 1.59
C GLU A 108 -9.81 14.98 1.50
N GLU A 109 -10.52 14.64 2.58
CA GLU A 109 -11.46 13.53 2.57
C GLU A 109 -12.66 13.86 1.68
N LYS A 110 -12.96 12.95 0.74
CA LYS A 110 -14.07 13.06 -0.21
C LYS A 110 -15.07 11.90 -0.05
N SER A 111 -15.15 11.34 1.15
CA SER A 111 -16.08 10.25 1.47
C SER A 111 -17.52 10.61 1.18
N VAL A 112 -18.25 9.69 0.56
CA VAL A 112 -19.68 9.84 0.26
C VAL A 112 -20.52 9.26 1.40
N TYR A 113 -19.98 8.24 2.08
CA TYR A 113 -20.55 7.59 3.24
C TYR A 113 -19.44 7.06 4.14
N LYS A 114 -19.78 6.80 5.41
CA LYS A 114 -18.87 6.17 6.36
C LYS A 114 -18.68 4.70 5.98
N GLN A 115 -17.47 4.32 5.64
CA GLN A 115 -17.12 2.95 5.28
C GLN A 115 -16.32 2.31 6.42
N GLU A 116 -16.89 1.28 7.03
CA GLU A 116 -16.38 0.74 8.29
C GLU A 116 -15.09 -0.06 8.15
N ASP A 117 -14.87 -0.71 7.00
CA ASP A 117 -13.69 -1.53 6.74
C ASP A 117 -12.42 -0.75 6.36
N ASN A 118 -12.52 0.57 6.13
CA ASN A 118 -11.36 1.36 5.72
C ASN A 118 -10.25 1.43 6.78
N ASN A 119 -10.61 1.38 8.06
CA ASN A 119 -9.61 1.29 9.12
C ASN A 119 -8.76 0.02 9.00
N ALA A 120 -9.40 -1.13 8.70
CA ALA A 120 -8.67 -2.37 8.45
C ALA A 120 -7.77 -2.26 7.21
N HIS A 121 -8.24 -1.64 6.13
CA HIS A 121 -7.43 -1.42 4.92
C HIS A 121 -6.23 -0.51 5.18
N GLY A 122 -6.40 0.57 5.94
CA GLY A 122 -5.27 1.40 6.37
C GLY A 122 -4.26 0.63 7.22
N LEU A 123 -4.73 -0.17 8.17
CA LEU A 123 -3.87 -1.02 9.00
C LEU A 123 -3.07 -2.03 8.15
N ILE A 124 -3.69 -2.64 7.13
CA ILE A 124 -3.01 -3.56 6.20
C ILE A 124 -1.87 -2.84 5.48
N ILE A 125 -2.10 -1.63 4.96
CA ILE A 125 -1.08 -0.84 4.26
C ILE A 125 0.10 -0.54 5.19
N LEU A 126 -0.18 -0.01 6.39
CA LEU A 126 0.86 0.34 7.37
C LEU A 126 1.66 -0.89 7.80
N SER A 127 0.98 -2.01 8.08
CA SER A 127 1.64 -3.26 8.48
C SER A 127 2.51 -3.84 7.37
N ASN A 128 2.01 -3.87 6.12
CA ASN A 128 2.78 -4.35 4.97
C ASN A 128 4.06 -3.53 4.78
N TYR A 129 3.99 -2.19 4.94
CA TYR A 129 5.17 -1.35 4.86
C TYR A 129 6.17 -1.66 5.99
N LEU A 130 5.72 -1.73 7.25
CA LEU A 130 6.62 -1.96 8.39
C LEU A 130 7.32 -3.32 8.29
N LEU A 131 6.59 -4.38 7.99
CA LEU A 131 7.14 -5.72 7.81
C LEU A 131 8.13 -5.79 6.64
N THR A 132 7.82 -5.10 5.54
CA THR A 132 8.71 -5.04 4.37
C THR A 132 9.99 -4.26 4.68
N ALA A 133 9.89 -3.13 5.38
CA ALA A 133 11.03 -2.33 5.79
C ALA A 133 11.96 -3.12 6.73
N GLU A 134 11.40 -3.85 7.69
CA GLU A 134 12.14 -4.74 8.58
C GLU A 134 12.84 -5.85 7.78
N ALA A 135 12.13 -6.54 6.88
CA ALA A 135 12.71 -7.60 6.04
C ALA A 135 13.85 -7.09 5.13
N ARG A 136 13.81 -5.82 4.73
CA ARG A 136 14.88 -5.16 3.95
C ARG A 136 16.01 -4.60 4.81
N GLY A 137 15.92 -4.64 6.14
CA GLY A 137 16.88 -4.01 7.05
C GLY A 137 16.86 -2.48 6.98
N GLU A 138 15.75 -1.87 6.55
CA GLU A 138 15.63 -0.43 6.45
C GLU A 138 15.37 0.22 7.82
N ASN A 139 15.98 1.39 8.05
CA ASN A 139 15.70 2.18 9.24
C ASN A 139 14.42 3.01 9.03
N ILE A 140 13.40 2.77 9.85
CA ILE A 140 12.13 3.51 9.79
C ILE A 140 12.24 4.74 10.69
N GLN A 141 12.45 5.92 10.10
CA GLN A 141 12.67 7.18 10.83
C GLN A 141 11.49 7.57 11.75
N ASP A 142 10.27 7.27 11.37
CA ASP A 142 9.05 7.66 12.09
C ASP A 142 8.35 6.47 12.74
N ILE A 143 9.09 5.44 13.17
CA ILE A 143 8.50 4.19 13.70
C ILE A 143 7.45 4.44 14.79
N ASP A 144 7.71 5.36 15.71
CA ASP A 144 6.78 5.68 16.79
C ASP A 144 5.46 6.24 16.27
N LYS A 145 5.49 7.06 15.20
CA LYS A 145 4.26 7.55 14.56
C LYS A 145 3.47 6.43 13.94
N PHE A 146 4.15 5.47 13.27
CA PHE A 146 3.47 4.31 12.71
C PHE A 146 2.80 3.48 13.80
N LEU A 147 3.50 3.19 14.89
CA LEU A 147 2.96 2.40 16.01
C LEU A 147 1.78 3.10 16.69
N LEU A 148 1.88 4.41 16.94
CA LEU A 148 0.79 5.22 17.49
C LEU A 148 -0.42 5.22 16.54
N SER A 149 -0.21 5.38 15.25
CA SER A 149 -1.27 5.40 14.24
C SER A 149 -1.98 4.05 14.13
N ILE A 150 -1.23 2.95 14.15
CA ILE A 150 -1.79 1.58 14.17
C ILE A 150 -2.63 1.38 15.42
N ASN A 151 -2.12 1.79 16.59
CA ASN A 151 -2.87 1.68 17.84
C ASN A 151 -4.17 2.52 17.79
N SER A 152 -4.09 3.78 17.35
CA SER A 152 -5.26 4.67 17.24
C SER A 152 -6.33 4.10 16.29
N ALA A 153 -5.94 3.65 15.10
CA ALA A 153 -6.86 3.04 14.13
C ALA A 153 -7.47 1.74 14.65
N SER A 154 -6.70 0.92 15.37
CA SER A 154 -7.19 -0.31 16.00
C SER A 154 -8.20 -0.01 17.11
N GLN A 155 -7.90 0.95 17.98
CA GLN A 155 -8.82 1.37 19.05
C GLN A 155 -10.12 1.96 18.48
N PHE A 156 -10.03 2.74 17.41
CA PHE A 156 -11.23 3.24 16.71
C PHE A 156 -12.09 2.09 16.21
N ALA A 157 -11.49 1.10 15.54
CA ALA A 157 -12.20 -0.07 15.02
C ALA A 157 -12.88 -0.86 16.16
N ILE A 158 -12.17 -1.16 17.24
CA ILE A 158 -12.70 -1.87 18.41
C ILE A 158 -13.89 -1.10 19.01
N LYS A 159 -13.74 0.19 19.25
CA LYS A 159 -14.78 1.03 19.86
C LYS A 159 -16.04 1.15 19.02
N ASN A 160 -15.91 1.22 17.70
CA ASN A 160 -17.02 1.57 16.82
C ASN A 160 -17.68 0.34 16.16
N TYR A 161 -16.95 -0.76 15.97
CA TYR A 161 -17.44 -1.91 15.21
C TYR A 161 -17.55 -3.19 16.04
N TYR A 162 -16.79 -3.31 17.09
CA TYR A 162 -16.91 -4.44 18.02
C TYR A 162 -17.97 -4.11 19.07
N ARG A 163 -19.18 -4.57 18.83
CA ARG A 163 -20.25 -4.58 19.85
C ARG A 163 -20.39 -6.02 20.35
N PRO A 164 -20.16 -6.28 21.65
CA PRO A 164 -20.42 -7.59 22.22
C PRO A 164 -21.91 -7.97 22.14
#